data_677fbed713c9a249bc2a1ef49732a408
#
_entry.id   677fbed713c9a249bc2a1ef49732a408
#
_cell.length_a   1.000
_cell.length_b   1.000
_cell.length_c   1.000
_cell.angle_alpha   90.00
_cell.angle_beta   90.00
_cell.angle_gamma   90.00
#
_symmetry.space_group_name_H-M   'P 1'
#
loop_
_entity.id
_entity.type
_entity.pdbx_description
1 polymer ?
#
loop_
_entity_poly.entity_id
_entity_poly.type
_entity_poly.pdbx_seq_one_letter_code
_entity_poly.pdbx_strand_id
1 'polypeptide(L)'
;MKKVINKLIFIFLLLPLLTGCEKDKEIVVVEPVENYTQLYGLGTIFSWDSNAPTELKLTEPNTFTIDKVIKYSEENKQFKFILEKGDWDKVRYLVPTSTDDGTAVKVITPGEYDMLMCSEMTGDLRDHFWGIPEGSDGTYRITVNVKKLKLTLEKISDETEEPEPEIKTIYGLGSAFGWDSGNPTGLT
;
A
#
# COMPACT_ATOMS: atom_id res chain seq x y z
N MET A 1 18.62 76.18 33.08
CA MET A 1 17.69 75.19 32.54
C MET A 1 18.47 74.14 31.75
N LYS A 2 18.81 73.03 32.35
CA LYS A 2 19.43 71.90 31.68
C LYS A 2 18.67 70.59 32.06
N LYS A 3 18.02 69.99 31.09
CA LYS A 3 17.30 68.71 31.25
C LYS A 3 18.32 67.55 31.32
N VAL A 4 18.27 66.80 32.44
CA VAL A 4 19.02 65.56 32.60
C VAL A 4 18.12 64.42 32.09
N ILE A 5 18.53 63.72 31.02
CA ILE A 5 17.85 62.56 30.48
C ILE A 5 18.47 61.35 31.15
N ASN A 6 17.67 60.68 32.02
CA ASN A 6 18.01 59.39 32.61
C ASN A 6 17.91 58.32 31.53
N LYS A 7 19.04 57.74 31.15
CA LYS A 7 19.08 56.50 30.37
C LYS A 7 18.92 55.31 31.31
N LEU A 8 17.74 54.72 31.28
CA LEU A 8 17.49 53.45 31.92
C LEU A 8 18.03 52.35 31.03
N ILE A 9 19.13 51.73 31.42
CA ILE A 9 19.70 50.55 30.72
C ILE A 9 18.95 49.34 31.23
N PHE A 10 18.10 48.79 30.37
CA PHE A 10 17.47 47.49 30.57
C PHE A 10 18.46 46.39 30.17
N ILE A 11 19.08 45.78 31.15
CA ILE A 11 19.87 44.55 30.94
C ILE A 11 18.87 43.40 30.78
N PHE A 12 18.63 43.00 29.55
CA PHE A 12 17.89 41.78 29.23
C PHE A 12 18.81 40.59 29.49
N LEU A 13 18.58 39.90 30.62
CA LEU A 13 19.24 38.64 30.94
C LEU A 13 18.70 37.57 30.01
N LEU A 14 19.46 37.26 28.94
CA LEU A 14 19.15 36.19 28.01
C LEU A 14 19.45 34.86 28.70
N LEU A 15 18.44 34.22 29.30
CA LEU A 15 18.50 32.78 29.60
C LEU A 15 18.44 32.02 28.29
N PRO A 16 19.40 31.15 27.95
CA PRO A 16 19.22 30.20 26.88
C PRO A 16 18.26 29.11 27.38
N LEU A 17 17.02 29.22 26.98
CA LEU A 17 16.11 28.07 27.00
C LEU A 17 16.69 27.06 26.03
N LEU A 18 17.33 26.03 26.55
CA LEU A 18 17.61 24.77 25.84
C LEU A 18 16.27 24.07 25.62
N THR A 19 15.49 24.56 24.68
CA THR A 19 14.43 23.78 24.09
C THR A 19 15.15 22.75 23.22
N GLY A 20 15.21 21.51 23.72
CA GLY A 20 15.56 20.37 22.93
C GLY A 20 14.65 20.36 21.71
N CYS A 21 15.23 20.66 20.57
CA CYS A 21 14.56 20.47 19.28
C CYS A 21 14.43 18.95 19.11
N GLU A 22 13.33 18.36 19.57
CA GLU A 22 12.84 17.17 18.91
C GLU A 22 12.68 17.58 17.45
N LYS A 23 13.51 17.02 16.60
CA LYS A 23 13.33 17.13 15.16
C LYS A 23 11.98 16.48 14.88
N ASP A 24 10.94 17.28 14.76
CA ASP A 24 9.71 16.87 14.14
C ASP A 24 10.11 16.30 12.79
N LYS A 25 9.98 14.97 12.64
CA LYS A 25 10.22 14.31 11.36
C LYS A 25 9.18 14.86 10.41
N GLU A 26 9.60 15.72 9.51
CA GLU A 26 8.73 16.33 8.51
C GLU A 26 8.13 15.22 7.66
N ILE A 27 6.81 15.04 7.74
CA ILE A 27 6.08 14.08 6.92
C ILE A 27 6.03 14.67 5.51
N VAL A 28 6.87 14.17 4.62
CA VAL A 28 6.83 14.55 3.21
C VAL A 28 5.67 13.82 2.55
N VAL A 29 4.52 14.49 2.46
CA VAL A 29 3.39 14.04 1.65
C VAL A 29 3.75 14.28 0.19
N VAL A 30 3.86 13.22 -0.61
CA VAL A 30 4.13 13.32 -2.04
C VAL A 30 2.81 13.59 -2.77
N GLU A 31 2.74 14.71 -3.50
CA GLU A 31 1.57 15.04 -4.32
C GLU A 31 1.37 13.97 -5.42
N PRO A 32 0.13 13.48 -5.64
CA PRO A 32 -0.15 12.49 -6.66
C PRO A 32 0.14 13.01 -8.07
N VAL A 33 0.86 12.25 -8.86
CA VAL A 33 1.10 12.53 -10.29
C VAL A 33 -0.20 12.32 -11.10
N GLU A 34 -0.32 12.92 -12.26
CA GLU A 34 -1.60 12.95 -12.98
C GLU A 34 -2.01 11.61 -13.62
N ASN A 35 -1.05 10.73 -13.95
CA ASN A 35 -1.30 9.47 -14.66
C ASN A 35 -0.49 8.31 -14.09
N TYR A 36 -1.12 7.53 -13.23
CA TYR A 36 -0.56 6.26 -12.77
C TYR A 36 -0.98 5.13 -13.71
N THR A 37 -0.03 4.32 -14.14
CA THR A 37 -0.26 3.18 -15.05
C THR A 37 -0.01 1.83 -14.41
N GLN A 38 0.59 1.80 -13.22
CA GLN A 38 0.94 0.59 -12.49
C GLN A 38 0.66 0.77 -11.00
N LEU A 39 0.23 -0.30 -10.35
CA LEU A 39 0.05 -0.40 -8.91
C LEU A 39 0.22 -1.86 -8.49
N TYR A 40 0.86 -2.08 -7.36
CA TYR A 40 1.14 -3.41 -6.86
C TYR A 40 0.69 -3.57 -5.42
N GLY A 41 0.16 -4.76 -5.10
CA GLY A 41 -0.14 -5.18 -3.74
C GLY A 41 1.05 -5.87 -3.10
N LEU A 42 1.34 -5.53 -1.85
CA LEU A 42 2.28 -6.19 -0.97
C LEU A 42 1.59 -6.67 0.30
N GLY A 43 2.03 -7.77 0.83
CA GLY A 43 1.50 -8.31 2.07
C GLY A 43 1.16 -9.77 1.99
N THR A 44 0.61 -10.28 3.07
CA THR A 44 0.29 -11.70 3.19
C THR A 44 -0.81 -12.17 2.26
N ILE A 45 -1.75 -11.27 1.90
CA ILE A 45 -2.78 -11.59 0.90
C ILE A 45 -2.27 -11.47 -0.56
N PHE A 46 -1.07 -10.95 -0.74
CA PHE A 46 -0.41 -10.78 -2.05
C PHE A 46 0.91 -11.56 -2.08
N SER A 47 2.01 -10.85 -1.89
CA SER A 47 3.38 -11.34 -1.71
C SER A 47 4.16 -10.26 -0.96
N TRP A 48 5.11 -10.66 -0.09
CA TRP A 48 6.03 -9.72 0.54
C TRP A 48 7.28 -9.42 -0.30
N ASP A 49 7.39 -9.97 -1.50
CA ASP A 49 8.51 -9.67 -2.40
C ASP A 49 8.25 -8.38 -3.19
N SER A 50 8.91 -7.30 -2.81
CA SER A 50 8.80 -6.00 -3.48
C SER A 50 9.41 -5.97 -4.89
N ASN A 51 10.22 -6.96 -5.25
CA ASN A 51 10.74 -7.13 -6.61
C ASN A 51 9.79 -7.93 -7.50
N ALA A 52 8.93 -8.76 -6.89
CA ALA A 52 7.90 -9.54 -7.57
C ALA A 52 6.53 -9.39 -6.90
N PRO A 53 6.04 -8.17 -6.68
CA PRO A 53 4.76 -7.93 -6.03
C PRO A 53 3.59 -8.29 -6.95
N THR A 54 2.39 -8.47 -6.38
CA THR A 54 1.18 -8.75 -7.15
C THR A 54 0.67 -7.48 -7.85
N GLU A 55 0.58 -7.49 -9.17
CA GLU A 55 0.07 -6.36 -9.95
C GLU A 55 -1.45 -6.27 -9.90
N LEU A 56 -1.98 -5.06 -9.68
CA LEU A 56 -3.39 -4.76 -9.81
C LEU A 56 -3.71 -4.31 -11.24
N LYS A 57 -4.86 -4.71 -11.75
CA LYS A 57 -5.32 -4.37 -13.10
C LYS A 57 -5.81 -2.91 -13.15
N LEU A 58 -5.27 -2.12 -14.05
CA LEU A 58 -5.81 -0.79 -14.38
C LEU A 58 -7.18 -0.94 -15.05
N THR A 59 -8.23 -0.40 -14.44
CA THR A 59 -9.61 -0.49 -14.93
C THR A 59 -10.15 0.84 -15.42
N GLU A 60 -9.70 1.94 -14.84
CA GLU A 60 -10.02 3.32 -15.24
C GLU A 60 -8.78 4.20 -15.00
N PRO A 61 -8.71 5.43 -15.51
CA PRO A 61 -7.59 6.33 -15.24
C PRO A 61 -7.30 6.45 -13.73
N ASN A 62 -6.09 6.09 -13.33
CA ASN A 62 -5.61 6.07 -11.93
C ASN A 62 -6.37 5.12 -10.99
N THR A 63 -7.20 4.22 -11.52
CA THR A 63 -8.00 3.27 -10.73
C THR A 63 -7.59 1.84 -11.06
N PHE A 64 -7.23 1.10 -10.04
CA PHE A 64 -6.73 -0.26 -10.14
C PHE A 64 -7.62 -1.20 -9.33
N THR A 65 -7.85 -2.41 -9.84
CA THR A 65 -8.73 -3.38 -9.20
C THR A 65 -8.11 -4.78 -9.24
N ILE A 66 -8.35 -5.53 -8.19
CA ILE A 66 -8.04 -6.96 -8.12
C ILE A 66 -9.10 -7.67 -7.29
N ASP A 67 -9.52 -8.85 -7.74
CA ASP A 67 -10.31 -9.75 -6.94
C ASP A 67 -9.35 -10.73 -6.23
N LYS A 68 -9.49 -10.89 -4.91
CA LYS A 68 -8.59 -11.69 -4.11
C LYS A 68 -9.34 -12.52 -3.09
N VAL A 69 -9.04 -13.80 -3.08
CA VAL A 69 -9.48 -14.70 -1.99
C VAL A 69 -8.66 -14.35 -0.75
N ILE A 70 -9.35 -14.06 0.33
CA ILE A 70 -8.74 -13.75 1.63
C ILE A 70 -9.19 -14.85 2.61
N LYS A 71 -8.23 -15.57 3.15
CA LYS A 71 -8.42 -16.49 4.28
C LYS A 71 -7.70 -15.88 5.47
N TYR A 72 -8.47 -15.57 6.49
CA TYR A 72 -7.89 -15.02 7.71
C TYR A 72 -6.96 -16.03 8.37
N SER A 73 -5.77 -15.59 8.73
CA SER A 73 -4.91 -16.26 9.69
C SER A 73 -4.21 -15.19 10.51
N GLU A 74 -3.80 -15.48 11.72
CA GLU A 74 -3.13 -14.52 12.59
C GLU A 74 -1.84 -13.98 11.97
N GLU A 75 -1.17 -14.78 11.14
CA GLU A 75 0.04 -14.42 10.42
C GLU A 75 -0.25 -13.64 9.12
N ASN A 76 -1.49 -13.65 8.62
CA ASN A 76 -1.82 -13.37 7.22
C ASN A 76 -2.86 -12.26 7.02
N LYS A 77 -2.82 -11.19 7.79
CA LYS A 77 -3.86 -10.17 7.73
C LYS A 77 -3.42 -8.78 7.31
N GLN A 78 -2.19 -8.65 6.82
CA GLN A 78 -1.64 -7.33 6.53
C GLN A 78 -1.33 -7.15 5.04
N PHE A 79 -1.69 -5.99 4.51
CA PHE A 79 -1.33 -5.60 3.15
C PHE A 79 -1.18 -4.09 3.02
N LYS A 80 -0.51 -3.66 1.98
CA LYS A 80 -0.38 -2.28 1.53
C LYS A 80 -0.12 -2.26 0.02
N PHE A 81 0.03 -1.08 -0.56
CA PHE A 81 0.33 -0.97 -1.99
C PHE A 81 1.64 -0.23 -2.21
N ILE A 82 2.26 -0.50 -3.35
CA ILE A 82 3.45 0.21 -3.85
C ILE A 82 3.23 0.63 -5.30
N LEU A 83 3.83 1.75 -5.68
CA LEU A 83 3.74 2.28 -7.04
C LEU A 83 4.81 1.74 -7.97
N GLU A 84 5.93 1.31 -7.43
CA GLU A 84 7.08 0.80 -8.16
C GLU A 84 7.55 -0.55 -7.59
N LYS A 85 8.11 -1.40 -8.44
CA LYS A 85 8.88 -2.57 -8.00
C LYS A 85 10.29 -2.14 -7.58
N GLY A 86 10.88 -2.81 -6.61
CA GLY A 86 12.26 -2.56 -6.22
C GLY A 86 12.53 -2.64 -4.72
N ASP A 87 13.62 -2.02 -4.32
CA ASP A 87 14.07 -2.00 -2.93
C ASP A 87 13.04 -1.33 -2.01
N TRP A 88 12.79 -1.93 -0.86
CA TRP A 88 11.87 -1.43 0.16
C TRP A 88 12.10 0.03 0.56
N ASP A 89 13.33 0.50 0.55
CA ASP A 89 13.68 1.85 0.95
C ASP A 89 13.52 2.89 -0.17
N LYS A 90 13.16 2.46 -1.39
CA LYS A 90 13.11 3.33 -2.57
C LYS A 90 11.76 3.45 -3.22
N VAL A 91 10.82 2.56 -2.88
CA VAL A 91 9.48 2.55 -3.48
C VAL A 91 8.54 3.49 -2.73
N ARG A 92 7.54 4.01 -3.45
CA ARG A 92 6.46 4.79 -2.84
C ARG A 92 5.34 3.86 -2.38
N TYR A 93 4.82 4.14 -1.19
CA TYR A 93 3.79 3.35 -0.54
C TYR A 93 2.46 4.08 -0.51
N LEU A 94 1.36 3.34 -0.62
CA LEU A 94 0.03 3.76 -0.24
C LEU A 94 -0.35 2.98 1.02
N VAL A 95 -0.61 3.71 2.08
CA VAL A 95 -0.83 3.19 3.44
C VAL A 95 -2.07 3.84 4.07
N PRO A 96 -2.63 3.28 5.16
CA PRO A 96 -3.73 3.90 5.87
C PRO A 96 -3.34 5.26 6.47
N THR A 97 -4.30 6.19 6.53
CA THR A 97 -4.12 7.51 7.15
C THR A 97 -3.94 7.45 8.67
N SER A 98 -4.41 6.37 9.28
CA SER A 98 -4.26 6.08 10.72
C SER A 98 -4.25 4.59 10.94
N THR A 99 -3.69 4.16 12.06
CA THR A 99 -3.69 2.77 12.52
C THR A 99 -4.55 2.64 13.77
N ASP A 100 -4.89 1.42 14.15
CA ASP A 100 -5.59 1.16 15.39
C ASP A 100 -4.61 1.29 16.58
N ASP A 101 -5.11 1.73 17.73
CA ASP A 101 -4.31 2.10 18.89
C ASP A 101 -3.25 1.05 19.25
N GLY A 102 -1.99 1.51 19.32
CA GLY A 102 -0.83 0.69 19.69
C GLY A 102 -0.40 -0.35 18.66
N THR A 103 -0.91 -0.27 17.41
CA THR A 103 -0.55 -1.19 16.33
C THR A 103 -0.03 -0.44 15.10
N ALA A 104 0.60 -1.17 14.16
CA ALA A 104 0.94 -0.66 12.84
C ALA A 104 -0.17 -0.96 11.79
N VAL A 105 -1.33 -1.47 12.23
CA VAL A 105 -2.37 -1.99 11.36
C VAL A 105 -3.65 -1.17 11.51
N LYS A 106 -4.32 -0.89 10.40
CA LYS A 106 -5.69 -0.42 10.33
C LYS A 106 -6.57 -1.59 9.90
N VAL A 107 -7.34 -2.14 10.83
CA VAL A 107 -8.31 -3.19 10.52
C VAL A 107 -9.50 -2.58 9.78
N ILE A 108 -9.85 -3.16 8.63
CA ILE A 108 -10.93 -2.68 7.77
C ILE A 108 -11.93 -3.79 7.45
N THR A 109 -13.18 -3.37 7.27
CA THR A 109 -14.30 -4.17 6.76
C THR A 109 -14.70 -3.65 5.37
N PRO A 110 -15.64 -4.28 4.64
CA PRO A 110 -16.14 -3.70 3.39
C PRO A 110 -16.54 -2.23 3.54
N GLY A 111 -16.01 -1.37 2.66
CA GLY A 111 -16.20 0.09 2.73
C GLY A 111 -15.15 0.86 1.95
N GLU A 112 -15.17 2.20 2.08
CA GLU A 112 -14.19 3.12 1.47
C GLU A 112 -13.31 3.75 2.56
N TYR A 113 -12.01 3.88 2.26
CA TYR A 113 -10.98 4.35 3.19
C TYR A 113 -10.04 5.35 2.51
N ASP A 114 -9.62 6.35 3.27
CA ASP A 114 -8.58 7.29 2.87
C ASP A 114 -7.19 6.65 2.99
N MET A 115 -6.32 7.01 2.05
CA MET A 115 -4.93 6.58 2.04
C MET A 115 -3.98 7.77 2.13
N LEU A 116 -2.75 7.49 2.54
CA LEU A 116 -1.60 8.38 2.38
C LEU A 116 -0.62 7.77 1.37
N MET A 117 -0.02 8.63 0.58
CA MET A 117 1.16 8.27 -0.21
C MET A 117 2.40 8.70 0.57
N CYS A 118 3.33 7.78 0.77
CA CYS A 118 4.58 8.07 1.45
C CYS A 118 5.78 7.46 0.70
N SER A 119 6.95 8.03 0.94
CA SER A 119 8.23 7.55 0.41
C SER A 119 9.17 7.17 1.57
N GLU A 120 10.37 6.71 1.25
CA GLU A 120 11.42 6.39 2.23
C GLU A 120 11.67 7.47 3.27
N MET A 121 11.43 8.74 2.91
CA MET A 121 11.70 9.89 3.79
C MET A 121 10.63 10.10 4.87
N THR A 122 9.51 9.41 4.81
CA THR A 122 8.38 9.58 5.74
C THR A 122 8.43 8.68 6.98
N GLY A 123 9.55 7.99 7.19
CA GLY A 123 9.82 7.24 8.43
C GLY A 123 8.82 6.11 8.69
N ASP A 124 8.22 6.11 9.87
CA ASP A 124 7.43 4.97 10.37
C ASP A 124 6.11 4.74 9.60
N LEU A 125 5.62 5.72 8.83
CA LEU A 125 4.37 5.58 8.06
C LEU A 125 4.42 4.47 7.01
N ARG A 126 5.59 4.20 6.42
CA ARG A 126 5.76 3.09 5.47
C ARG A 126 5.45 1.73 6.09
N ASP A 127 5.55 1.60 7.41
CA ASP A 127 5.29 0.37 8.15
C ASP A 127 3.83 0.26 8.62
N HIS A 128 2.95 1.15 8.14
CA HIS A 128 1.52 1.02 8.33
C HIS A 128 0.89 0.08 7.28
N PHE A 129 -0.10 -0.69 7.71
CA PHE A 129 -0.75 -1.72 6.91
C PHE A 129 -2.27 -1.69 7.06
N TRP A 130 -2.97 -2.14 6.03
CA TRP A 130 -4.36 -2.55 6.11
C TRP A 130 -4.43 -3.96 6.69
N GLY A 131 -5.44 -4.24 7.49
CA GLY A 131 -5.73 -5.56 8.05
C GLY A 131 -7.17 -5.97 7.84
N ILE A 132 -7.42 -7.27 7.76
CA ILE A 132 -8.76 -7.86 7.69
C ILE A 132 -9.07 -8.51 9.04
N PRO A 133 -10.29 -8.32 9.61
CA PRO A 133 -10.65 -8.90 10.90
C PRO A 133 -10.86 -10.41 10.81
N GLU A 134 -10.75 -11.08 11.95
CA GLU A 134 -11.07 -12.50 12.08
C GLU A 134 -12.52 -12.79 11.63
N GLY A 135 -12.73 -13.95 11.00
CA GLY A 135 -14.04 -14.37 10.49
C GLY A 135 -14.48 -13.66 9.20
N SER A 136 -13.58 -12.94 8.55
CA SER A 136 -13.85 -12.22 7.29
C SER A 136 -13.41 -12.98 6.06
N ASP A 137 -13.30 -14.31 6.11
CA ASP A 137 -12.96 -15.15 4.97
C ASP A 137 -13.90 -14.90 3.79
N GLY A 138 -13.38 -14.96 2.57
CA GLY A 138 -14.16 -14.77 1.36
C GLY A 138 -13.35 -14.18 0.21
N THR A 139 -14.03 -13.94 -0.91
CA THR A 139 -13.46 -13.25 -2.05
C THR A 139 -13.81 -11.77 -2.00
N TYR A 140 -12.80 -10.94 -2.13
CA TYR A 140 -12.93 -9.48 -2.05
C TYR A 140 -12.46 -8.83 -3.33
N ARG A 141 -13.20 -7.81 -3.75
CA ARG A 141 -12.74 -6.83 -4.72
C ARG A 141 -12.07 -5.68 -3.99
N ILE A 142 -10.81 -5.47 -4.35
CA ILE A 142 -9.98 -4.37 -3.85
C ILE A 142 -9.84 -3.37 -4.98
N THR A 143 -10.35 -2.15 -4.80
CA THR A 143 -10.24 -1.05 -5.78
C THR A 143 -9.46 0.11 -5.16
N VAL A 144 -8.44 0.56 -5.86
CA VAL A 144 -7.56 1.65 -5.43
C VAL A 144 -7.58 2.77 -6.45
N ASN A 145 -8.01 3.96 -6.05
CA ASN A 145 -7.85 5.17 -6.85
C ASN A 145 -6.65 5.96 -6.32
N VAL A 146 -5.53 5.90 -7.04
CA VAL A 146 -4.27 6.50 -6.60
C VAL A 146 -4.34 8.03 -6.58
N LYS A 147 -5.03 8.64 -7.54
CA LYS A 147 -5.17 10.11 -7.61
C LYS A 147 -6.04 10.66 -6.49
N LYS A 148 -7.10 9.95 -6.13
CA LYS A 148 -8.00 10.35 -5.03
C LYS A 148 -7.52 9.88 -3.67
N LEU A 149 -6.48 9.06 -3.62
CA LEU A 149 -5.99 8.38 -2.42
C LEU A 149 -7.12 7.62 -1.69
N LYS A 150 -7.88 6.82 -2.44
CA LYS A 150 -9.02 6.05 -1.93
C LYS A 150 -8.83 4.55 -2.17
N LEU A 151 -9.08 3.78 -1.12
CA LEU A 151 -9.21 2.32 -1.14
C LEU A 151 -10.66 1.97 -0.94
N THR A 152 -11.22 1.12 -1.81
CA THR A 152 -12.52 0.49 -1.61
C THR A 152 -12.33 -1.01 -1.46
N LEU A 153 -12.92 -1.57 -0.42
CA LEU A 153 -12.97 -3.01 -0.16
C LEU A 153 -14.42 -3.47 -0.27
N GLU A 154 -14.71 -4.42 -1.14
CA GLU A 154 -16.02 -5.00 -1.34
C GLU A 154 -15.93 -6.53 -1.22
N LYS A 155 -16.75 -7.13 -0.35
CA LYS A 155 -16.88 -8.59 -0.31
C LYS A 155 -17.83 -9.04 -1.41
N ILE A 156 -17.32 -9.80 -2.37
CA ILE A 156 -18.09 -10.24 -3.56
C ILE A 156 -18.58 -11.68 -3.46
N SER A 157 -17.95 -12.52 -2.60
CA SER A 157 -18.37 -13.89 -2.32
C SER A 157 -17.89 -14.34 -0.96
N ASP A 158 -18.61 -15.27 -0.35
CA ASP A 158 -18.16 -16.04 0.82
C ASP A 158 -17.26 -17.23 0.44
N GLU A 159 -17.08 -17.47 -0.86
CA GLU A 159 -16.20 -18.53 -1.34
C GLU A 159 -14.74 -18.18 -1.10
N THR A 160 -14.00 -19.17 -0.60
CA THR A 160 -12.58 -19.03 -0.23
C THR A 160 -11.67 -19.88 -1.13
N GLU A 161 -12.17 -20.37 -2.23
CA GLU A 161 -11.39 -21.09 -3.22
C GLU A 161 -11.03 -20.14 -4.37
N GLU A 162 -9.75 -20.09 -4.73
CA GLU A 162 -9.37 -19.39 -5.97
C GLU A 162 -10.01 -20.16 -7.15
N PRO A 163 -10.63 -19.43 -8.11
CA PRO A 163 -11.15 -20.09 -9.30
C PRO A 163 -10.03 -20.89 -9.97
N GLU A 164 -10.29 -22.15 -10.26
CA GLU A 164 -9.34 -22.96 -11.00
C GLU A 164 -8.99 -22.24 -12.32
N PRO A 165 -7.70 -22.19 -12.69
CA PRO A 165 -7.29 -21.53 -13.92
C PRO A 165 -8.02 -22.19 -15.08
N GLU A 166 -8.75 -21.40 -15.87
CA GLU A 166 -9.39 -21.88 -17.10
C GLU A 166 -8.32 -22.47 -18.04
N ILE A 167 -8.23 -23.79 -18.09
CA ILE A 167 -7.35 -24.47 -19.02
C ILE A 167 -7.98 -24.36 -20.42
N LYS A 168 -7.59 -23.32 -21.16
CA LYS A 168 -8.13 -23.06 -22.49
C LYS A 168 -7.61 -24.02 -23.53
N THR A 169 -6.43 -24.59 -23.35
CA THR A 169 -5.81 -25.51 -24.30
C THR A 169 -4.81 -26.42 -23.61
N ILE A 170 -4.94 -27.70 -23.81
CA ILE A 170 -3.96 -28.72 -23.43
C ILE A 170 -3.19 -29.11 -24.66
N TYR A 171 -1.88 -29.19 -24.57
CA TYR A 171 -1.03 -29.64 -25.67
C TYR A 171 -0.46 -31.03 -25.36
N GLY A 172 -0.55 -31.93 -26.34
CA GLY A 172 0.02 -33.27 -26.25
C GLY A 172 1.44 -33.28 -26.85
N LEU A 173 2.38 -33.87 -26.12
CA LEU A 173 3.73 -34.21 -26.58
C LEU A 173 3.97 -35.69 -26.38
N GLY A 174 4.64 -36.34 -27.33
CA GLY A 174 4.94 -37.75 -27.22
C GLY A 174 4.79 -38.48 -28.54
N SER A 175 5.01 -39.81 -28.52
CA SER A 175 4.93 -40.64 -29.74
C SER A 175 3.57 -40.60 -30.43
N ALA A 176 2.48 -40.39 -29.69
CA ALA A 176 1.11 -40.28 -30.23
C ALA A 176 0.79 -38.88 -30.79
N PHE A 177 1.48 -37.84 -30.37
CA PHE A 177 1.22 -36.43 -30.69
C PHE A 177 2.38 -35.73 -31.40
N GLY A 178 3.52 -36.37 -31.52
CA GLY A 178 4.77 -35.78 -31.96
C GLY A 178 5.59 -35.18 -30.78
N TRP A 179 6.91 -35.12 -30.93
CA TRP A 179 7.84 -34.60 -29.94
C TRP A 179 8.25 -33.15 -30.20
N ASP A 180 7.56 -32.45 -31.10
CA ASP A 180 7.88 -31.06 -31.44
C ASP A 180 7.23 -30.08 -30.45
N SER A 181 8.01 -29.60 -29.51
CA SER A 181 7.58 -28.60 -28.53
C SER A 181 7.38 -27.20 -29.13
N GLY A 182 7.89 -26.92 -30.32
CA GLY A 182 7.66 -25.69 -31.08
C GLY A 182 6.31 -25.67 -31.79
N ASN A 183 5.73 -26.86 -32.02
CA ASN A 183 4.42 -27.00 -32.66
C ASN A 183 3.61 -28.15 -32.02
N PRO A 184 3.24 -28.04 -30.74
CA PRO A 184 2.54 -29.10 -30.04
C PRO A 184 1.10 -29.27 -30.57
N THR A 185 0.58 -30.50 -30.55
CA THR A 185 -0.81 -30.77 -30.93
C THR A 185 -1.78 -30.26 -29.85
N GLY A 186 -2.63 -29.28 -30.20
CA GLY A 186 -3.71 -28.81 -29.32
C GLY A 186 -4.81 -29.86 -29.17
N LEU A 187 -5.23 -30.11 -27.96
CA LEU A 187 -6.39 -30.94 -27.61
C LEU A 187 -7.56 -30.00 -27.27
N THR A 188 -8.66 -30.14 -28.01
CA THR A 188 -9.89 -29.37 -27.81
C THR A 188 -10.92 -30.18 -27.05
#